data_22671e8c609b35494ae6f7b6fc3076cb
#
_entry.id   22671e8c609b35494ae6f7b6fc3076cb
#
_cell.length_a   1.000
_cell.length_b   1.000
_cell.length_c   1.000
_cell.angle_alpha   90.00
_cell.angle_beta   90.00
_cell.angle_gamma   90.00
#
_symmetry.space_group_name_H-M   'P 1'
#
loop_
_entity.id
_entity.type
_entity.pdbx_description
1 polymer ?
#
loop_
_entity_poly.entity_id
_entity_poly.type
_entity_poly.pdbx_seq_one_letter_code
_entity_poly.pdbx_strand_id
1 'polypeptide(L)'
;PFFLKNKGTVRALKAIINCYGIPSTILRVREFGGPDLPGTATSYSITKKFTKALNFRAGQYIAAAWQNDSRTGRRPDTVELRFRSLGSDGTTDRTLVRDKAGGWALMLLDNASVDNIGRVAFRLSGSDGYKTVSSSAYSVFDGDFWSVMLTRMSASDAQLSSDAIDQSIKYTLYTKKYDSGRSKIFLNDQISMTVPGNANVASQSYNAAFTGSSGAGKLILGGLGSGAVGSQLTGSMMEFRLWGTSLNESAFDNHVASPKSY
;
A
#
# COMPACT_ATOMS: atom_id res chain seq x y z
N PRO A 1 -38.09 31.44 26.28
CA PRO A 1 -38.69 31.70 24.97
C PRO A 1 -37.71 31.62 23.80
N PHE A 2 -36.40 31.95 23.92
CA PHE A 2 -35.44 31.95 22.80
C PHE A 2 -35.26 30.58 22.19
N PHE A 3 -35.03 29.55 23.00
CA PHE A 3 -34.82 28.17 22.55
C PHE A 3 -36.09 27.59 21.87
N LEU A 4 -37.28 27.92 22.38
CA LEU A 4 -38.54 27.45 21.80
C LEU A 4 -38.77 28.07 20.43
N LYS A 5 -38.47 29.37 20.25
CA LYS A 5 -38.60 30.07 18.96
C LYS A 5 -37.61 29.60 17.91
N ASN A 6 -36.46 29.08 18.30
CA ASN A 6 -35.40 28.63 17.40
C ASN A 6 -35.21 27.10 17.40
N LYS A 7 -36.19 26.37 17.91
CA LYS A 7 -36.16 24.90 17.96
C LYS A 7 -35.85 24.31 16.57
N GLY A 8 -34.90 23.38 16.55
CA GLY A 8 -34.50 22.69 15.31
C GLY A 8 -33.46 23.46 14.46
N THR A 9 -32.97 24.62 14.92
CA THR A 9 -31.96 25.37 14.18
C THR A 9 -30.55 25.20 14.78
N VAL A 10 -29.53 25.35 13.93
CA VAL A 10 -28.08 25.39 14.37
C VAL A 10 -27.88 26.50 15.42
N ARG A 11 -28.62 27.59 15.32
CA ARG A 11 -28.55 28.72 16.26
C ARG A 11 -29.00 28.31 17.66
N ALA A 12 -30.08 27.56 17.78
CA ALA A 12 -30.54 27.06 19.08
C ALA A 12 -29.56 26.05 19.67
N LEU A 13 -29.02 25.16 18.84
CA LEU A 13 -28.03 24.16 19.26
C LEU A 13 -26.75 24.83 19.79
N LYS A 14 -26.20 25.82 19.07
CA LYS A 14 -25.05 26.60 19.53
C LYS A 14 -25.34 27.33 20.84
N ALA A 15 -26.53 27.91 20.99
CA ALA A 15 -26.92 28.62 22.20
C ALA A 15 -27.02 27.68 23.40
N ILE A 16 -27.57 26.48 23.24
CA ILE A 16 -27.64 25.46 24.31
C ILE A 16 -26.21 25.06 24.73
N ILE A 17 -25.35 24.77 23.78
CA ILE A 17 -23.96 24.34 24.02
C ILE A 17 -23.20 25.46 24.78
N ASN A 18 -23.39 26.71 24.39
CA ASN A 18 -22.79 27.87 25.12
C ASN A 18 -23.30 27.99 26.56
N CYS A 19 -24.56 27.64 26.82
CA CYS A 19 -25.10 27.64 28.20
C CYS A 19 -24.40 26.61 29.10
N TYR A 20 -23.85 25.53 28.51
CA TYR A 20 -23.03 24.57 29.24
C TYR A 20 -21.55 24.96 29.31
N GLY A 21 -21.19 26.18 28.94
CA GLY A 21 -19.84 26.70 29.05
C GLY A 21 -18.88 26.30 27.96
N ILE A 22 -19.37 25.72 26.86
CA ILE A 22 -18.55 25.34 25.71
C ILE A 22 -18.64 26.44 24.65
N PRO A 23 -17.59 27.25 24.46
CA PRO A 23 -17.61 28.35 23.51
C PRO A 23 -17.58 27.82 22.05
N SER A 24 -18.15 28.58 21.12
CA SER A 24 -18.21 28.24 19.71
C SER A 24 -16.85 28.17 19.01
N THR A 25 -15.79 28.63 19.67
CA THR A 25 -14.39 28.50 19.23
C THR A 25 -13.87 27.06 19.36
N ILE A 26 -14.37 26.31 20.34
CA ILE A 26 -13.98 24.93 20.61
C ILE A 26 -14.81 23.96 19.79
N LEU A 27 -16.15 24.20 19.69
CA LEU A 27 -17.06 23.31 19.00
C LEU A 27 -17.71 24.00 17.78
N ARG A 28 -17.40 23.48 16.60
CA ARG A 28 -18.02 23.92 15.34
C ARG A 28 -19.21 23.02 15.02
N VAL A 29 -20.41 23.61 14.99
CA VAL A 29 -21.61 22.95 14.49
C VAL A 29 -21.82 23.33 13.04
N ARG A 30 -21.93 22.35 12.16
CA ARG A 30 -22.22 22.53 10.72
C ARG A 30 -23.47 21.73 10.36
N GLU A 31 -24.29 22.31 9.54
CA GLU A 31 -25.47 21.67 8.96
C GLU A 31 -25.10 21.19 7.55
N PHE A 32 -25.53 19.97 7.21
CA PHE A 32 -25.33 19.38 5.89
C PHE A 32 -26.67 18.94 5.33
N GLY A 33 -26.86 19.12 4.02
CA GLY A 33 -28.07 18.67 3.32
C GLY A 33 -29.27 19.63 3.38
N GLY A 34 -29.03 20.91 3.74
CA GLY A 34 -30.05 21.95 3.60
C GLY A 34 -30.27 22.36 2.13
N PRO A 35 -31.39 23.07 1.81
CA PRO A 35 -31.60 23.58 0.47
C PRO A 35 -30.49 24.58 0.09
N ASP A 36 -30.04 24.54 -1.17
CA ASP A 36 -29.04 25.47 -1.68
C ASP A 36 -29.62 26.89 -1.66
N LEU A 37 -28.91 27.82 -1.03
CA LEU A 37 -29.27 29.23 -1.09
C LEU A 37 -28.95 29.76 -2.51
N PRO A 38 -29.87 30.54 -3.12
CA PRO A 38 -29.61 31.17 -4.41
C PRO A 38 -28.31 31.98 -4.38
N GLY A 39 -27.34 31.61 -5.21
CA GLY A 39 -26.04 32.27 -5.30
C GLY A 39 -24.88 31.61 -4.54
N THR A 40 -25.12 30.59 -3.75
CA THR A 40 -24.08 29.79 -3.11
C THR A 40 -24.27 28.33 -3.51
N ALA A 41 -23.64 27.90 -4.58
CA ALA A 41 -23.59 26.49 -4.93
C ALA A 41 -22.71 25.75 -3.90
N THR A 42 -23.31 25.25 -2.85
CA THR A 42 -22.66 24.31 -1.96
C THR A 42 -22.73 22.93 -2.60
N SER A 43 -21.90 22.68 -3.61
CA SER A 43 -21.82 21.36 -4.19
C SER A 43 -21.06 20.43 -3.24
N TYR A 44 -21.78 19.49 -2.65
CA TYR A 44 -21.15 18.37 -1.96
C TYR A 44 -20.70 17.36 -3.00
N SER A 45 -19.42 17.39 -3.33
CA SER A 45 -18.83 16.34 -4.13
C SER A 45 -18.41 15.17 -3.23
N ILE A 46 -19.21 14.11 -3.20
CA ILE A 46 -18.78 12.84 -2.59
C ILE A 46 -17.89 12.16 -3.62
N THR A 47 -16.60 12.40 -3.54
CA THR A 47 -15.65 11.70 -4.39
C THR A 47 -15.33 10.36 -3.76
N LYS A 48 -15.89 9.28 -4.32
CA LYS A 48 -15.45 7.93 -4.00
C LYS A 48 -14.07 7.73 -4.63
N LYS A 49 -13.02 7.84 -3.83
CA LYS A 49 -11.62 7.71 -4.30
C LYS A 49 -11.28 6.27 -4.71
N PHE A 50 -11.93 5.28 -4.09
CA PHE A 50 -11.65 3.84 -4.27
C PHE A 50 -12.94 3.12 -4.60
N THR A 51 -13.23 2.92 -5.88
CA THR A 51 -14.49 2.34 -6.32
C THR A 51 -14.37 0.93 -6.87
N LYS A 52 -13.16 0.50 -7.25
CA LYS A 52 -12.95 -0.80 -7.89
C LYS A 52 -11.73 -1.47 -7.31
N ALA A 53 -11.85 -2.76 -7.01
CA ALA A 53 -10.78 -3.63 -6.57
C ALA A 53 -10.88 -4.98 -7.27
N LEU A 54 -9.75 -5.60 -7.50
CA LEU A 54 -9.66 -7.00 -7.88
C LEU A 54 -9.89 -7.83 -6.62
N ASN A 55 -10.81 -8.77 -6.67
CA ASN A 55 -11.09 -9.66 -5.56
C ASN A 55 -10.50 -11.04 -5.87
N PHE A 56 -9.67 -11.53 -4.98
CA PHE A 56 -9.00 -12.82 -5.08
C PHE A 56 -9.65 -13.82 -4.14
N ARG A 57 -10.00 -14.96 -4.68
CA ARG A 57 -10.50 -16.14 -3.96
C ARG A 57 -9.56 -17.32 -4.23
N ALA A 58 -9.80 -18.43 -3.55
CA ALA A 58 -9.01 -19.64 -3.71
C ALA A 58 -8.79 -20.01 -5.21
N GLY A 59 -7.56 -20.23 -5.61
CA GLY A 59 -7.16 -20.60 -6.97
C GLY A 59 -7.00 -19.42 -7.96
N GLN A 60 -7.31 -18.18 -7.58
CA GLN A 60 -7.26 -17.03 -8.48
C GLN A 60 -5.96 -16.24 -8.35
N TYR A 61 -5.40 -15.90 -9.50
CA TYR A 61 -4.24 -15.02 -9.60
C TYR A 61 -4.28 -14.24 -10.93
N ILE A 62 -3.51 -13.19 -11.01
CA ILE A 62 -3.31 -12.45 -12.26
C ILE A 62 -1.84 -12.55 -12.65
N ALA A 63 -1.60 -12.95 -13.89
CA ALA A 63 -0.28 -12.88 -14.49
C ALA A 63 -0.17 -11.57 -15.28
N ALA A 64 0.71 -10.68 -14.83
CA ALA A 64 1.01 -9.42 -15.49
C ALA A 64 2.41 -9.46 -16.12
N ALA A 65 2.62 -8.69 -17.18
CA ALA A 65 3.96 -8.53 -17.73
C ALA A 65 4.81 -7.65 -16.79
N TRP A 66 6.04 -8.09 -16.49
CA TRP A 66 7.06 -7.29 -15.85
C TRP A 66 7.82 -6.56 -16.96
N GLN A 67 7.35 -5.39 -17.31
CA GLN A 67 7.89 -4.65 -18.43
C GLN A 67 9.08 -3.78 -18.03
N ASN A 68 9.98 -3.56 -18.98
CA ASN A 68 11.01 -2.57 -18.87
C ASN A 68 10.42 -1.18 -19.11
N ASP A 69 11.00 -0.16 -18.47
CA ASP A 69 10.77 1.22 -18.86
C ASP A 69 11.21 1.41 -20.31
N SER A 70 10.33 1.95 -21.16
CA SER A 70 10.59 2.17 -22.58
C SER A 70 11.73 3.18 -22.84
N ARG A 71 12.05 4.04 -21.89
CA ARG A 71 13.11 5.06 -22.02
C ARG A 71 14.48 4.52 -21.64
N THR A 72 14.54 3.75 -20.55
CA THR A 72 15.79 3.32 -19.94
C THR A 72 16.10 1.84 -20.18
N GLY A 73 15.13 1.07 -20.67
CA GLY A 73 15.22 -0.37 -20.78
C GLY A 73 15.25 -1.09 -19.42
N ARG A 74 15.10 -0.35 -18.32
CA ARG A 74 15.26 -0.83 -16.95
C ARG A 74 13.95 -1.36 -16.38
N ARG A 75 14.07 -2.23 -15.40
CA ARG A 75 12.92 -2.67 -14.59
C ARG A 75 12.44 -1.53 -13.70
N PRO A 76 11.15 -1.50 -13.35
CA PRO A 76 10.62 -0.50 -12.44
C PRO A 76 11.39 -0.45 -11.12
N ASP A 77 11.66 0.75 -10.63
CA ASP A 77 12.32 0.97 -9.35
C ASP A 77 11.34 1.05 -8.17
N THR A 78 10.06 1.25 -8.47
CA THR A 78 9.01 1.29 -7.44
C THR A 78 7.83 0.42 -7.84
N VAL A 79 7.35 -0.35 -6.87
CA VAL A 79 6.13 -1.14 -6.93
C VAL A 79 5.19 -0.64 -5.85
N GLU A 80 3.98 -0.22 -6.22
CA GLU A 80 2.93 0.20 -5.29
C GLU A 80 1.70 -0.66 -5.44
N LEU A 81 1.01 -0.89 -4.34
CA LEU A 81 -0.30 -1.52 -4.34
C LEU A 81 -1.08 -1.18 -3.08
N ARG A 82 -2.38 -1.40 -3.14
CA ARG A 82 -3.23 -1.48 -1.97
C ARG A 82 -3.83 -2.85 -1.89
N PHE A 83 -3.89 -3.38 -0.68
CA PHE A 83 -4.51 -4.66 -0.42
C PHE A 83 -5.48 -4.56 0.75
N ARG A 84 -6.40 -5.48 0.77
CA ARG A 84 -7.29 -5.77 1.88
C ARG A 84 -7.34 -7.28 2.05
N SER A 85 -7.01 -7.78 3.22
CA SER A 85 -7.06 -9.19 3.54
C SER A 85 -7.95 -9.42 4.75
N LEU A 86 -8.71 -10.51 4.72
CA LEU A 86 -9.62 -10.89 5.79
C LEU A 86 -9.17 -12.21 6.39
N GLY A 87 -9.23 -12.28 7.71
CA GLY A 87 -8.98 -13.50 8.46
C GLY A 87 -7.53 -13.95 8.37
N SER A 88 -6.94 -14.12 9.51
CA SER A 88 -5.68 -14.81 9.73
C SER A 88 -6.01 -16.25 10.13
N ASP A 89 -5.25 -17.20 9.65
CA ASP A 89 -5.28 -18.60 10.15
C ASP A 89 -4.10 -18.89 11.08
N GLY A 90 -3.28 -17.88 11.35
CA GLY A 90 -2.12 -17.93 12.22
C GLY A 90 -0.93 -18.71 11.66
N THR A 91 -1.03 -19.28 10.47
CA THR A 91 0.00 -20.19 9.95
C THR A 91 0.40 -19.94 8.51
N THR A 92 -0.42 -19.21 7.76
CA THR A 92 -0.29 -19.17 6.31
C THR A 92 0.11 -17.79 5.79
N ASP A 93 1.36 -17.65 5.40
CA ASP A 93 1.84 -16.47 4.69
C ASP A 93 1.09 -16.29 3.35
N ARG A 94 0.74 -15.05 2.98
CA ARG A 94 0.00 -14.75 1.75
C ARG A 94 0.82 -13.90 0.80
N THR A 95 0.87 -14.28 -0.45
CA THR A 95 1.57 -13.53 -1.48
C THR A 95 0.70 -12.40 -2.02
N LEU A 96 1.19 -11.17 -1.98
CA LEU A 96 0.60 -10.01 -2.64
C LEU A 96 1.05 -9.97 -4.10
N VAL A 97 2.34 -9.88 -4.31
CA VAL A 97 2.98 -9.84 -5.62
C VAL A 97 4.27 -10.62 -5.57
N ARG A 98 4.55 -11.40 -6.60
CA ARG A 98 5.84 -12.07 -6.76
C ARG A 98 6.24 -12.13 -8.22
N ASP A 99 7.49 -12.38 -8.49
CA ASP A 99 7.89 -12.84 -9.80
C ASP A 99 7.51 -14.32 -10.00
N LYS A 100 7.28 -14.71 -11.26
CA LYS A 100 6.90 -16.08 -11.59
C LYS A 100 7.99 -17.11 -11.27
N ALA A 101 9.25 -16.73 -11.38
CA ALA A 101 10.38 -17.60 -11.10
C ALA A 101 10.70 -17.74 -9.61
N GLY A 102 10.08 -16.92 -8.75
CA GLY A 102 10.27 -16.98 -7.30
C GLY A 102 11.49 -16.22 -6.78
N GLY A 103 12.12 -15.38 -7.61
CA GLY A 103 13.30 -14.61 -7.21
C GLY A 103 12.98 -13.53 -6.18
N TRP A 104 11.75 -13.03 -6.14
CA TRP A 104 11.31 -12.09 -5.11
C TRP A 104 9.80 -12.17 -4.87
N ALA A 105 9.38 -11.71 -3.70
CA ALA A 105 7.97 -11.60 -3.34
C ALA A 105 7.71 -10.44 -2.35
N LEU A 106 6.59 -9.76 -2.54
CA LEU A 106 5.89 -9.00 -1.51
C LEU A 106 4.80 -9.88 -0.93
N MET A 107 4.76 -10.00 0.39
CA MET A 107 3.90 -10.96 1.05
C MET A 107 3.40 -10.45 2.41
N LEU A 108 2.37 -11.07 2.90
CA LEU A 108 1.89 -10.93 4.27
C LEU A 108 2.38 -12.14 5.05
N LEU A 109 3.14 -11.89 6.09
CA LEU A 109 3.54 -12.91 7.05
C LEU A 109 2.48 -12.95 8.15
N ASP A 110 1.91 -14.13 8.35
CA ASP A 110 0.93 -14.33 9.42
C ASP A 110 1.63 -14.53 10.76
N ASN A 111 0.97 -14.16 11.86
CA ASN A 111 1.48 -14.33 13.20
C ASN A 111 0.69 -15.44 13.92
N ALA A 112 1.32 -16.58 14.09
CA ALA A 112 0.73 -17.74 14.73
C ALA A 112 0.19 -17.50 16.17
N SER A 113 0.60 -16.41 16.81
CA SER A 113 0.31 -16.18 18.23
C SER A 113 -0.84 -15.18 18.46
N VAL A 114 -1.23 -14.42 17.44
CA VAL A 114 -2.22 -13.33 17.61
C VAL A 114 -3.09 -13.20 16.36
N ASP A 115 -4.38 -13.37 16.51
CA ASP A 115 -5.36 -13.22 15.43
C ASP A 115 -5.29 -11.85 14.76
N ASN A 116 -5.41 -11.86 13.43
CA ASN A 116 -5.42 -10.68 12.57
C ASN A 116 -4.11 -9.84 12.57
N ILE A 117 -3.12 -10.21 13.36
CA ILE A 117 -1.82 -9.54 13.38
C ILE A 117 -0.86 -10.24 12.40
N GLY A 118 -0.17 -9.44 11.62
CA GLY A 118 0.85 -9.91 10.68
C GLY A 118 1.82 -8.81 10.30
N ARG A 119 2.66 -9.08 9.32
CA ARG A 119 3.68 -8.16 8.81
C ARG A 119 3.62 -8.11 7.29
N VAL A 120 3.84 -6.95 6.72
CA VAL A 120 4.16 -6.86 5.30
C VAL A 120 5.64 -7.13 5.13
N ALA A 121 6.02 -8.00 4.22
CA ALA A 121 7.41 -8.38 4.01
C ALA A 121 7.79 -8.34 2.53
N PHE A 122 9.03 -7.97 2.28
CA PHE A 122 9.68 -8.16 1.00
C PHE A 122 10.79 -9.20 1.15
N ARG A 123 10.78 -10.21 0.29
CA ARG A 123 11.72 -11.32 0.27
C ARG A 123 12.45 -11.39 -1.07
N LEU A 124 13.75 -11.52 -1.01
CA LEU A 124 14.60 -11.88 -2.14
C LEU A 124 15.11 -13.31 -1.98
N SER A 125 15.04 -14.09 -3.05
CA SER A 125 15.61 -15.42 -3.11
C SER A 125 17.00 -15.37 -3.77
N GLY A 126 17.94 -16.12 -3.26
CA GLY A 126 19.29 -16.25 -3.80
C GLY A 126 19.90 -17.61 -3.52
N SER A 127 21.13 -17.82 -4.00
CA SER A 127 21.89 -19.06 -3.75
C SER A 127 22.11 -19.35 -2.26
N ASP A 128 22.22 -18.29 -1.46
CA ASP A 128 22.51 -18.37 -0.03
C ASP A 128 21.22 -18.36 0.83
N GLY A 129 20.05 -18.61 0.20
CA GLY A 129 18.75 -18.59 0.85
C GLY A 129 17.98 -17.28 0.63
N TYR A 130 17.09 -16.96 1.57
CA TYR A 130 16.22 -15.78 1.48
C TYR A 130 16.78 -14.63 2.30
N LYS A 131 16.77 -13.42 1.70
CA LYS A 131 16.88 -12.16 2.45
C LYS A 131 15.50 -11.55 2.57
N THR A 132 15.08 -11.21 3.77
CA THR A 132 13.75 -10.69 4.05
C THR A 132 13.83 -9.42 4.88
N VAL A 133 13.04 -8.43 4.50
CA VAL A 133 12.75 -7.25 5.30
C VAL A 133 11.24 -7.21 5.54
N SER A 134 10.83 -6.91 6.77
CA SER A 134 9.42 -6.89 7.14
C SER A 134 9.07 -5.68 8.00
N SER A 135 7.86 -5.18 7.84
CA SER A 135 7.28 -4.15 8.69
C SER A 135 7.19 -4.59 10.16
N SER A 136 6.88 -3.67 11.04
CA SER A 136 6.38 -4.00 12.37
C SER A 136 5.09 -4.82 12.27
N ALA A 137 4.70 -5.45 13.38
CA ALA A 137 3.48 -6.25 13.44
C ALA A 137 2.25 -5.34 13.56
N TYR A 138 1.30 -5.50 12.65
CA TYR A 138 0.06 -4.72 12.57
C TYR A 138 -1.12 -5.62 12.29
N SER A 139 -2.34 -5.11 12.51
CA SER A 139 -3.59 -5.81 12.19
C SER A 139 -3.87 -5.81 10.68
N VAL A 140 -2.96 -6.36 9.88
CA VAL A 140 -3.05 -6.35 8.40
C VAL A 140 -4.14 -7.25 7.84
N PHE A 141 -4.76 -8.08 8.67
CA PHE A 141 -5.87 -8.96 8.33
C PHE A 141 -7.24 -8.46 8.85
N ASP A 142 -7.33 -7.17 9.17
CA ASP A 142 -8.52 -6.53 9.76
C ASP A 142 -9.65 -6.22 8.75
N GLY A 143 -9.40 -6.46 7.48
CA GLY A 143 -10.39 -6.17 6.44
C GLY A 143 -10.42 -4.73 5.96
N ASP A 144 -9.49 -3.90 6.39
CA ASP A 144 -9.27 -2.57 5.88
C ASP A 144 -8.23 -2.53 4.75
N PHE A 145 -8.21 -1.45 3.99
CA PHE A 145 -7.21 -1.25 2.96
C PHE A 145 -5.90 -0.70 3.53
N TRP A 146 -4.83 -1.42 3.22
CA TRP A 146 -3.45 -1.07 3.51
C TRP A 146 -2.72 -0.68 2.23
N SER A 147 -1.85 0.30 2.30
CA SER A 147 -1.03 0.76 1.17
C SER A 147 0.41 0.31 1.39
N VAL A 148 1.00 -0.25 0.34
CA VAL A 148 2.38 -0.75 0.35
C VAL A 148 3.12 -0.17 -0.83
N MET A 149 4.34 0.27 -0.59
CA MET A 149 5.29 0.66 -1.62
C MET A 149 6.64 0.00 -1.34
N LEU A 150 7.20 -0.61 -2.36
CA LEU A 150 8.58 -1.10 -2.37
C LEU A 150 9.37 -0.25 -3.34
N THR A 151 10.47 0.34 -2.88
CA THR A 151 11.40 1.07 -3.74
C THR A 151 12.77 0.44 -3.71
N ARG A 152 13.53 0.62 -4.79
CA ARG A 152 14.96 0.30 -4.84
C ARG A 152 15.78 1.51 -5.26
N MET A 153 16.92 1.68 -4.64
CA MET A 153 17.89 2.75 -4.91
C MET A 153 19.30 2.18 -4.81
N SER A 154 20.30 2.96 -5.21
CA SER A 154 21.68 2.65 -4.82
C SER A 154 21.81 2.70 -3.28
N ALA A 155 22.85 2.07 -2.75
CA ALA A 155 23.12 2.12 -1.30
C ALA A 155 23.40 3.55 -0.79
N SER A 156 23.74 4.49 -1.66
CA SER A 156 23.93 5.91 -1.38
C SER A 156 22.66 6.77 -1.60
N ASP A 157 21.50 6.15 -1.67
CA ASP A 157 20.21 6.81 -1.89
C ASP A 157 20.08 7.59 -3.21
N ALA A 158 20.89 7.24 -4.22
CA ALA A 158 20.76 7.78 -5.56
C ALA A 158 19.86 6.91 -6.43
N GLN A 159 19.24 7.51 -7.44
CA GLN A 159 18.49 6.77 -8.46
C GLN A 159 19.45 5.81 -9.19
N LEU A 160 18.98 4.60 -9.46
CA LEU A 160 19.75 3.63 -10.21
C LEU A 160 19.90 4.08 -11.66
N SER A 161 21.09 4.05 -12.20
CA SER A 161 21.36 4.37 -13.60
C SER A 161 21.22 3.16 -14.52
N SER A 162 21.34 1.95 -13.97
CA SER A 162 21.26 0.69 -14.71
C SER A 162 20.69 -0.41 -13.80
N ASP A 163 20.29 -1.53 -14.41
CA ASP A 163 19.96 -2.76 -13.69
C ASP A 163 21.21 -3.59 -13.34
N ALA A 164 22.40 -2.99 -13.39
CA ALA A 164 23.64 -3.66 -13.08
C ALA A 164 23.63 -4.21 -11.64
N ILE A 165 24.08 -5.44 -11.52
CA ILE A 165 24.06 -6.22 -10.29
C ILE A 165 25.36 -6.13 -9.50
N ASP A 166 26.34 -5.38 -10.01
CA ASP A 166 27.62 -5.12 -9.41
C ASP A 166 27.59 -4.00 -8.35
N GLN A 167 26.51 -3.22 -8.31
CA GLN A 167 26.31 -2.17 -7.31
C GLN A 167 25.44 -2.63 -6.14
N SER A 168 25.73 -2.12 -4.96
CA SER A 168 24.88 -2.36 -3.78
C SER A 168 23.53 -1.67 -3.95
N ILE A 169 22.43 -2.39 -3.72
CA ILE A 169 21.06 -1.93 -3.88
C ILE A 169 20.37 -1.89 -2.52
N LYS A 170 19.80 -0.74 -2.20
CA LYS A 170 18.94 -0.54 -1.03
C LYS A 170 17.48 -0.71 -1.44
N TYR A 171 16.81 -1.62 -0.79
CA TYR A 171 15.36 -1.81 -0.89
C TYR A 171 14.67 -1.21 0.32
N THR A 172 13.67 -0.37 0.10
CA THR A 172 12.89 0.24 1.18
C THR A 172 11.42 -0.15 1.02
N LEU A 173 10.86 -0.72 2.07
CA LEU A 173 9.47 -1.11 2.17
C LEU A 173 8.72 -0.09 3.03
N TYR A 174 7.67 0.47 2.49
CA TYR A 174 6.74 1.36 3.18
C TYR A 174 5.41 0.67 3.35
N THR A 175 4.86 0.75 4.55
CA THR A 175 3.53 0.22 4.87
C THR A 175 2.73 1.32 5.56
N LYS A 176 1.59 1.70 4.95
CA LYS A 176 0.78 2.82 5.45
C LYS A 176 -0.71 2.45 5.48
N LYS A 177 -1.41 3.01 6.46
CA LYS A 177 -2.86 2.92 6.56
C LYS A 177 -3.47 4.32 6.61
N TYR A 178 -4.45 4.57 5.75
CA TYR A 178 -5.16 5.84 5.68
C TYR A 178 -6.49 5.76 6.40
N ASP A 179 -6.72 6.70 7.32
CA ASP A 179 -8.00 6.88 8.00
C ASP A 179 -8.84 7.91 7.22
N SER A 180 -9.85 7.42 6.52
CA SER A 180 -10.76 8.26 5.75
C SER A 180 -11.63 9.17 6.62
N GLY A 181 -11.94 8.76 7.84
CA GLY A 181 -12.74 9.55 8.78
C GLY A 181 -11.98 10.77 9.30
N ARG A 182 -10.67 10.63 9.48
CA ARG A 182 -9.79 11.70 9.94
C ARG A 182 -9.03 12.39 8.80
N SER A 183 -9.16 11.89 7.57
CA SER A 183 -8.46 12.39 6.38
C SER A 183 -6.94 12.49 6.56
N LYS A 184 -6.35 11.49 7.21
CA LYS A 184 -4.91 11.43 7.45
C LYS A 184 -4.35 10.02 7.40
N ILE A 185 -3.05 9.92 7.20
CA ILE A 185 -2.32 8.66 7.37
C ILE A 185 -2.28 8.36 8.86
N PHE A 186 -2.89 7.24 9.24
CA PHE A 186 -3.00 6.81 10.64
C PHE A 186 -1.75 6.05 11.08
N LEU A 187 -1.21 5.24 10.18
CA LEU A 187 -0.06 4.39 10.42
C LEU A 187 0.95 4.56 9.30
N ASN A 188 2.20 4.75 9.68
CA ASN A 188 3.33 4.91 8.79
C ASN A 188 4.50 4.06 9.30
N ASP A 189 4.93 3.11 8.49
CA ASP A 189 6.11 2.28 8.77
C ASP A 189 7.02 2.24 7.55
N GLN A 190 8.31 2.32 7.81
CA GLN A 190 9.37 2.30 6.80
C GLN A 190 10.52 1.44 7.30
N ILE A 191 10.92 0.47 6.49
CA ILE A 191 12.07 -0.36 6.79
C ILE A 191 12.88 -0.62 5.51
N SER A 192 14.18 -0.75 5.64
CA SER A 192 15.06 -0.98 4.50
C SER A 192 16.06 -2.10 4.75
N MET A 193 16.51 -2.71 3.65
CA MET A 193 17.67 -3.61 3.62
C MET A 193 18.57 -3.25 2.45
N THR A 194 19.87 -3.41 2.64
CA THR A 194 20.87 -3.26 1.59
C THR A 194 21.38 -4.63 1.16
N VAL A 195 21.38 -4.86 -0.12
CA VAL A 195 21.95 -6.05 -0.76
C VAL A 195 23.26 -5.64 -1.42
N PRO A 196 24.42 -6.21 -1.00
CA PRO A 196 25.71 -5.88 -1.58
C PRO A 196 25.76 -6.23 -3.07
N GLY A 197 26.46 -5.40 -3.85
CA GLY A 197 26.78 -5.70 -5.23
C GLY A 197 28.00 -6.60 -5.31
N ASN A 198 27.79 -7.86 -5.62
CA ASN A 198 28.83 -8.79 -6.03
C ASN A 198 28.24 -9.95 -6.85
N ALA A 199 29.07 -10.70 -7.54
CA ALA A 199 28.64 -11.78 -8.41
C ALA A 199 27.80 -12.86 -7.69
N ASN A 200 28.07 -13.12 -6.40
CA ASN A 200 27.35 -14.13 -5.63
C ASN A 200 25.99 -13.64 -5.13
N VAL A 201 25.79 -12.33 -5.06
CA VAL A 201 24.54 -11.69 -4.62
C VAL A 201 23.70 -11.21 -5.80
N ALA A 202 24.23 -11.28 -7.00
CA ALA A 202 23.53 -10.95 -8.24
C ALA A 202 22.21 -11.72 -8.39
N SER A 203 22.18 -12.98 -7.97
CA SER A 203 20.99 -13.81 -7.94
C SER A 203 19.95 -13.35 -6.90
N GLN A 204 20.32 -12.46 -5.99
CA GLN A 204 19.45 -11.88 -4.98
C GLN A 204 18.88 -10.51 -5.39
N SER A 205 19.11 -10.07 -6.61
CA SER A 205 18.43 -8.92 -7.17
C SER A 205 17.05 -9.33 -7.69
N TYR A 206 16.02 -8.49 -7.46
CA TYR A 206 14.73 -8.79 -8.08
C TYR A 206 14.76 -8.67 -9.61
N ASN A 207 15.86 -8.24 -10.19
CA ASN A 207 16.13 -8.29 -11.62
C ASN A 207 16.65 -9.66 -12.09
N ALA A 208 17.29 -10.44 -11.23
CA ALA A 208 17.93 -11.70 -11.63
C ALA A 208 16.93 -12.70 -12.23
N ALA A 209 15.72 -12.69 -11.74
CA ALA A 209 14.65 -13.51 -12.25
C ALA A 209 14.18 -13.15 -13.67
N PHE A 210 14.64 -12.05 -14.23
CA PHE A 210 14.22 -11.57 -15.56
C PHE A 210 15.19 -11.90 -16.69
N THR A 211 16.30 -12.52 -16.39
CA THR A 211 17.31 -12.93 -17.38
C THR A 211 17.07 -14.32 -17.96
N GLY A 212 16.12 -15.08 -17.43
CA GLY A 212 15.81 -16.44 -17.86
C GLY A 212 14.77 -16.51 -18.98
N SER A 213 14.92 -17.50 -19.85
CA SER A 213 14.23 -17.58 -21.14
C SER A 213 12.78 -18.08 -21.12
N SER A 214 12.27 -18.68 -20.06
CA SER A 214 10.93 -19.28 -20.06
C SER A 214 10.05 -18.84 -18.89
N GLY A 215 9.32 -17.77 -19.09
CA GLY A 215 8.42 -17.21 -18.08
C GLY A 215 9.02 -16.09 -17.24
N ALA A 216 10.26 -15.77 -17.49
CA ALA A 216 10.91 -14.55 -17.04
C ALA A 216 10.11 -13.33 -17.51
N GLY A 217 9.96 -12.33 -16.64
CA GLY A 217 9.21 -11.14 -16.99
C GLY A 217 7.71 -11.21 -16.73
N LYS A 218 7.23 -12.15 -15.92
CA LYS A 218 5.83 -12.17 -15.45
C LYS A 218 5.77 -11.97 -13.95
N LEU A 219 4.89 -11.06 -13.55
CA LEU A 219 4.44 -10.90 -12.17
C LEU A 219 3.21 -11.75 -11.93
N ILE A 220 3.12 -12.32 -10.76
CA ILE A 220 1.92 -12.98 -10.26
C ILE A 220 1.37 -12.15 -9.11
N LEU A 221 0.15 -11.67 -9.26
CA LEU A 221 -0.57 -10.92 -8.25
C LEU A 221 -1.59 -11.83 -7.57
N GLY A 222 -1.60 -11.81 -6.25
CA GLY A 222 -2.63 -12.44 -5.42
C GLY A 222 -2.57 -13.96 -5.35
N GLY A 223 -1.58 -14.63 -5.93
CA GLY A 223 -1.70 -16.04 -6.07
C GLY A 223 -0.49 -16.95 -6.08
N LEU A 224 -0.85 -18.23 -6.10
CA LEU A 224 0.02 -19.35 -6.38
C LEU A 224 0.24 -19.44 -7.90
N GLY A 225 1.44 -19.23 -8.36
CA GLY A 225 1.90 -19.91 -9.55
C GLY A 225 2.64 -21.18 -9.12
N SER A 226 2.92 -22.10 -10.01
CA SER A 226 3.80 -23.24 -9.75
C SER A 226 5.13 -22.78 -9.14
N GLY A 227 5.51 -23.27 -7.97
CA GLY A 227 6.67 -22.79 -7.20
C GLY A 227 6.29 -21.86 -6.06
N ALA A 228 5.40 -22.31 -5.21
CA ALA A 228 4.81 -21.52 -4.13
C ALA A 228 5.80 -21.06 -3.07
N VAL A 229 5.94 -19.76 -2.94
CA VAL A 229 6.39 -19.12 -1.71
C VAL A 229 5.16 -18.41 -1.14
N GLY A 230 4.65 -18.89 -0.02
CA GLY A 230 3.41 -18.40 0.59
C GLY A 230 2.14 -18.89 -0.13
N SER A 231 1.04 -18.80 0.56
CA SER A 231 -0.26 -19.15 0.01
C SER A 231 -0.89 -17.95 -0.71
N GLN A 232 -2.03 -18.19 -1.22
CA GLN A 232 -2.82 -17.30 -2.01
C GLN A 232 -3.42 -16.16 -1.18
N LEU A 233 -3.47 -14.95 -1.73
CA LEU A 233 -4.23 -13.85 -1.17
C LEU A 233 -5.72 -14.18 -1.22
N THR A 234 -6.36 -14.21 -0.07
CA THR A 234 -7.82 -14.13 0.04
C THR A 234 -8.17 -12.71 0.45
N GLY A 235 -8.73 -11.94 -0.46
CA GLY A 235 -9.01 -10.52 -0.23
C GLY A 235 -9.07 -9.72 -1.51
N SER A 236 -8.79 -8.44 -1.40
CA SER A 236 -8.87 -7.52 -2.54
C SER A 236 -7.57 -6.75 -2.73
N MET A 237 -7.28 -6.42 -3.97
CA MET A 237 -6.14 -5.58 -4.35
C MET A 237 -6.61 -4.47 -5.29
N MET A 238 -6.03 -3.28 -5.13
CA MET A 238 -6.26 -2.14 -6.02
C MET A 238 -4.99 -1.30 -6.15
N GLU A 239 -5.00 -0.38 -7.09
CA GLU A 239 -3.92 0.62 -7.26
C GLU A 239 -2.55 -0.03 -7.42
N PHE A 240 -2.48 -1.16 -8.16
CA PHE A 240 -1.20 -1.76 -8.52
C PHE A 240 -0.52 -0.89 -9.56
N ARG A 241 0.66 -0.38 -9.23
CA ARG A 241 1.45 0.55 -10.05
C ARG A 241 2.91 0.16 -10.08
N LEU A 242 3.53 0.44 -11.22
CA LEU A 242 4.95 0.27 -11.46
C LEU A 242 5.53 1.62 -11.90
N TRP A 243 6.61 2.06 -11.28
CA TRP A 243 7.26 3.32 -11.61
C TRP A 243 8.70 3.08 -12.03
N GLY A 244 9.11 3.71 -13.14
CA GLY A 244 10.48 3.63 -13.65
C GLY A 244 11.52 4.38 -12.81
N THR A 245 11.09 5.05 -11.74
CA THR A 245 11.95 5.79 -10.81
C THR A 245 11.66 5.35 -9.38
N SER A 246 12.63 5.52 -8.49
CA SER A 246 12.40 5.33 -7.07
C SER A 246 11.62 6.53 -6.52
N LEU A 247 10.43 6.27 -6.00
CA LEU A 247 9.59 7.27 -5.36
C LEU A 247 10.03 7.48 -3.91
N ASN A 248 9.91 8.72 -3.45
CA ASN A 248 10.14 9.08 -2.06
C ASN A 248 8.85 8.91 -1.23
N GLU A 249 8.99 9.01 0.08
CA GLU A 249 7.89 8.88 1.02
C GLU A 249 6.78 9.90 0.79
N SER A 250 7.12 11.17 0.48
CA SER A 250 6.14 12.23 0.24
C SER A 250 5.26 11.97 -0.98
N ALA A 251 5.83 11.41 -2.06
CA ALA A 251 5.04 10.98 -3.22
C ALA A 251 4.07 9.85 -2.82
N PHE A 252 4.54 8.89 -2.03
CA PHE A 252 3.70 7.81 -1.53
C PHE A 252 2.57 8.33 -0.62
N ASP A 253 2.84 9.30 0.24
CA ASP A 253 1.81 9.94 1.08
C ASP A 253 0.70 10.56 0.25
N ASN A 254 1.06 11.24 -0.84
CA ASN A 254 0.09 11.80 -1.78
C ASN A 254 -0.75 10.70 -2.44
N HIS A 255 -0.15 9.58 -2.86
CA HIS A 255 -0.86 8.44 -3.44
C HIS A 255 -1.76 7.75 -2.41
N VAL A 256 -1.32 7.63 -1.15
CA VAL A 256 -2.11 7.06 -0.05
C VAL A 256 -3.32 7.93 0.25
N ALA A 257 -3.15 9.25 0.30
CA ALA A 257 -4.22 10.19 0.58
C ALA A 257 -5.14 10.43 -0.64
N SER A 258 -4.58 10.43 -1.85
CA SER A 258 -5.29 10.68 -3.09
C SER A 258 -4.80 9.74 -4.20
N PRO A 259 -5.44 8.59 -4.41
CA PRO A 259 -4.99 7.58 -5.36
C PRO A 259 -4.94 8.02 -6.82
N LYS A 260 -5.56 9.14 -7.14
CA LYS A 260 -5.54 9.73 -8.49
C LYS A 260 -4.47 10.79 -8.68
N SER A 261 -3.66 11.09 -7.63
CA SER A 261 -2.48 11.92 -7.78
C SER A 261 -1.35 11.09 -8.40
N TYR A 262 -0.87 11.46 -9.56
CA TYR A 262 0.29 10.90 -10.26
C TYR A 262 0.85 11.93 -11.22
#